data_569e805bbe86d04f797dbbb91ad924ac
#
_entry.id   569e805bbe86d04f797dbbb91ad924ac
#
_cell.length_a   1.000
_cell.length_b   1.000
_cell.length_c   1.000
_cell.angle_alpha   90.00
_cell.angle_beta   90.00
_cell.angle_gamma   90.00
#
_symmetry.space_group_name_H-M   'P 1'
#
loop_
_entity.id
_entity.type
_entity.pdbx_description
1 polymer ?
#
loop_
_entity_poly.entity_id
_entity_poly.type
_entity_poly.pdbx_seq_one_letter_code
_entity_poly.pdbx_strand_id
1 'polypeptide(L)'
;PFGGGFVEAKYCWSECSAEESIKSFKSKINKNTCAILIEPIQGEAGIRVPEDGWLKMIRDLCDENNVLLILDEIQSGLGRTGKLFAYEHENIKPDGLILGKALGGAILPISAFLSSKEIMNHFNPGSHGSTFGGNPLASKIAIKAIDLLFEEKLIENSKKMGEYFLTSLRQIDSKIIKEVRGKGLWIGMELNKSDVNAKDLCLLLLNEG
;
A
#
# COMPACT_ATOMS: atom_id res chain seq x y z
N PRO A 1 2.70 -12.14 -16.69
CA PRO A 1 3.39 -11.42 -17.73
C PRO A 1 2.43 -10.42 -18.33
N PHE A 2 2.58 -9.17 -17.97
CA PHE A 2 1.81 -8.10 -18.59
C PHE A 2 2.39 -7.90 -19.98
N GLY A 3 1.57 -7.96 -21.01
CA GLY A 3 1.96 -7.67 -22.39
C GLY A 3 2.55 -6.26 -22.50
N GLY A 4 3.40 -6.01 -23.49
CA GLY A 4 4.18 -4.79 -23.63
C GLY A 4 3.37 -3.51 -23.47
N GLY A 5 3.74 -2.69 -22.49
CA GLY A 5 3.08 -1.45 -22.10
C GLY A 5 3.44 -0.99 -20.70
N PHE A 6 4.01 -1.87 -19.87
CA PHE A 6 4.50 -1.52 -18.53
C PHE A 6 6.00 -1.25 -18.56
N VAL A 7 6.40 -0.15 -17.92
CA VAL A 7 7.81 0.24 -17.75
C VAL A 7 8.06 0.49 -16.29
N GLU A 8 9.11 -0.12 -15.76
CA GLU A 8 9.48 0.03 -14.36
C GLU A 8 10.26 1.33 -14.11
N ALA A 9 9.95 1.97 -12.98
CA ALA A 9 10.69 3.09 -12.43
C ALA A 9 11.20 2.77 -11.02
N LYS A 10 12.24 3.49 -10.57
CA LYS A 10 12.81 3.25 -9.24
C LYS A 10 11.87 3.77 -8.15
N TYR A 11 11.55 2.92 -7.19
CA TYR A 11 10.80 3.30 -6.00
C TYR A 11 11.70 4.04 -5.01
N CYS A 12 11.11 4.99 -4.25
CA CYS A 12 11.82 5.71 -3.20
C CYS A 12 12.05 4.80 -1.99
N TRP A 13 13.27 4.22 -1.91
CA TRP A 13 13.63 3.33 -0.82
C TRP A 13 15.15 3.12 -0.74
N SER A 14 15.70 3.08 0.51
CA SER A 14 17.10 2.78 0.79
C SER A 14 18.07 3.74 0.07
N GLU A 15 18.75 3.27 -0.98
CA GLU A 15 19.75 4.04 -1.74
C GLU A 15 19.14 4.96 -2.82
N CYS A 16 17.80 4.99 -2.94
CA CYS A 16 17.08 5.81 -3.91
C CYS A 16 16.26 6.87 -3.17
N SER A 17 16.72 8.11 -3.15
CA SER A 17 16.01 9.25 -2.55
C SER A 17 14.71 9.56 -3.28
N ALA A 18 13.86 10.39 -2.66
CA ALA A 18 12.62 10.86 -3.29
C ALA A 18 12.91 11.53 -4.64
N GLU A 19 13.91 12.40 -4.72
CA GLU A 19 14.27 13.12 -5.96
C GLU A 19 14.78 12.19 -7.04
N GLU A 20 15.60 11.19 -6.69
CA GLU A 20 16.10 10.19 -7.65
C GLU A 20 14.98 9.31 -8.18
N SER A 21 14.06 8.93 -7.31
CA SER A 21 12.84 8.21 -7.69
C SER A 21 12.03 9.02 -8.69
N ILE A 22 11.72 10.28 -8.38
CA ILE A 22 10.97 11.18 -9.28
C ILE A 22 11.68 11.36 -10.62
N LYS A 23 13.00 11.53 -10.65
CA LYS A 23 13.77 11.58 -11.91
C LYS A 23 13.60 10.29 -12.71
N SER A 24 13.59 9.14 -12.03
CA SER A 24 13.37 7.85 -12.69
C SER A 24 11.96 7.78 -13.31
N PHE A 25 10.91 8.13 -12.57
CA PHE A 25 9.54 8.18 -13.11
C PHE A 25 9.44 9.15 -14.28
N LYS A 26 9.94 10.37 -14.13
CA LYS A 26 9.90 11.40 -15.17
C LYS A 26 10.57 10.94 -16.48
N SER A 27 11.68 10.20 -16.38
CA SER A 27 12.39 9.67 -17.55
C SER A 27 11.62 8.60 -18.33
N LYS A 28 10.57 8.01 -17.73
CA LYS A 28 9.74 6.96 -18.32
C LYS A 28 8.44 7.48 -18.90
N ILE A 29 8.01 8.67 -18.48
CA ILE A 29 6.80 9.30 -19.01
C ILE A 29 7.04 9.77 -20.45
N ASN A 30 6.11 9.43 -21.33
CA ASN A 30 6.08 9.88 -22.72
C ASN A 30 4.63 9.99 -23.20
N LYS A 31 4.42 10.40 -24.46
CA LYS A 31 3.09 10.62 -25.05
C LYS A 31 2.14 9.42 -25.03
N ASN A 32 2.64 8.23 -24.75
CA ASN A 32 1.86 6.99 -24.67
C ASN A 32 1.62 6.56 -23.22
N THR A 33 2.14 7.28 -22.22
CA THR A 33 1.95 6.98 -20.81
C THR A 33 0.57 7.46 -20.36
N CYS A 34 -0.28 6.54 -19.93
CA CYS A 34 -1.62 6.87 -19.44
C CYS A 34 -1.72 6.91 -17.91
N ALA A 35 -0.90 6.15 -17.21
CA ALA A 35 -0.97 6.07 -15.74
C ALA A 35 0.37 5.71 -15.10
N ILE A 36 0.54 6.14 -13.85
CA ILE A 36 1.50 5.59 -12.90
C ILE A 36 0.72 4.72 -11.92
N LEU A 37 1.14 3.44 -11.79
CA LEU A 37 0.59 2.48 -10.83
C LEU A 37 1.65 2.17 -9.78
N ILE A 38 1.35 2.46 -8.51
CA ILE A 38 2.27 2.26 -7.38
C ILE A 38 1.55 1.83 -6.11
N GLU A 39 2.26 1.14 -5.23
CA GLU A 39 1.88 1.01 -3.82
C GLU A 39 2.37 2.25 -3.06
N PRO A 40 1.53 2.93 -2.24
CA PRO A 40 1.99 4.04 -1.38
C PRO A 40 3.06 3.61 -0.37
N ILE A 41 2.95 2.37 0.10
CA ILE A 41 3.93 1.66 0.91
C ILE A 41 4.02 0.26 0.31
N GLN A 42 5.22 -0.18 -0.05
CA GLN A 42 5.40 -1.51 -0.62
C GLN A 42 5.33 -2.58 0.47
N GLY A 43 4.37 -3.52 0.34
CA GLY A 43 4.12 -4.56 1.31
C GLY A 43 5.09 -5.73 1.21
N GLU A 44 4.94 -6.55 0.18
CA GLU A 44 5.71 -7.79 -0.02
C GLU A 44 7.21 -7.55 -0.15
N ALA A 45 7.61 -6.36 -0.58
CA ALA A 45 9.00 -5.96 -0.66
C ALA A 45 9.65 -5.69 0.72
N GLY A 46 8.90 -5.78 1.83
CA GLY A 46 9.40 -5.66 3.20
C GLY A 46 8.92 -4.42 3.94
N ILE A 47 7.67 -4.00 3.73
CA ILE A 47 7.05 -2.81 4.35
C ILE A 47 7.95 -1.58 4.14
N ARG A 48 8.21 -1.28 2.86
CA ARG A 48 9.03 -0.15 2.47
C ARG A 48 8.19 1.12 2.50
N VAL A 49 8.46 1.95 3.49
CA VAL A 49 7.82 3.26 3.66
C VAL A 49 8.70 4.30 2.98
N PRO A 50 8.23 4.98 1.93
CA PRO A 50 9.01 6.02 1.27
C PRO A 50 9.21 7.25 2.17
N GLU A 51 10.11 8.13 1.77
CA GLU A 51 10.30 9.42 2.42
C GLU A 51 8.99 10.24 2.41
N ASP A 52 8.75 10.98 3.50
CA ASP A 52 7.60 11.86 3.59
C ASP A 52 7.63 12.90 2.46
N GLY A 53 6.49 13.12 1.81
CA GLY A 53 6.36 14.00 0.65
C GLY A 53 6.59 13.32 -0.71
N TRP A 54 7.15 12.12 -0.76
CA TRP A 54 7.39 11.43 -2.02
C TRP A 54 6.11 11.15 -2.81
N LEU A 55 5.07 10.67 -2.16
CA LEU A 55 3.81 10.36 -2.84
C LEU A 55 3.14 11.63 -3.38
N LYS A 56 3.31 12.76 -2.67
CA LYS A 56 2.86 14.06 -3.17
C LYS A 56 3.65 14.47 -4.41
N MET A 57 4.97 14.29 -4.43
CA MET A 57 5.79 14.56 -5.63
C MET A 57 5.36 13.70 -6.83
N ILE A 58 4.98 12.44 -6.60
CA ILE A 58 4.40 11.58 -7.65
C ILE A 58 3.06 12.14 -8.14
N ARG A 59 2.18 12.60 -7.23
CA ARG A 59 0.92 13.24 -7.63
C ARG A 59 1.16 14.48 -8.49
N ASP A 60 2.04 15.36 -8.04
CA ASP A 60 2.38 16.58 -8.76
C ASP A 60 2.96 16.25 -10.16
N LEU A 61 3.84 15.24 -10.25
CA LEU A 61 4.38 14.75 -11.52
C LEU A 61 3.28 14.23 -12.47
N CYS A 62 2.29 13.50 -11.94
CA CYS A 62 1.16 13.03 -12.73
C CYS A 62 0.33 14.19 -13.26
N ASP A 63 0.04 15.19 -12.42
CA ASP A 63 -0.73 16.37 -12.79
C ASP A 63 -0.02 17.21 -13.88
N GLU A 64 1.29 17.43 -13.72
CA GLU A 64 2.12 18.15 -14.71
C GLU A 64 2.14 17.50 -16.09
N ASN A 65 2.00 16.17 -16.14
CA ASN A 65 2.10 15.41 -17.39
C ASN A 65 0.75 14.89 -17.91
N ASN A 66 -0.36 15.22 -17.25
CA ASN A 66 -1.70 14.71 -17.58
C ASN A 66 -1.74 13.16 -17.60
N VAL A 67 -1.15 12.53 -16.59
CA VAL A 67 -1.04 11.08 -16.39
C VAL A 67 -1.84 10.71 -15.15
N LEU A 68 -2.59 9.62 -15.19
CA LEU A 68 -3.38 9.16 -14.04
C LEU A 68 -2.47 8.59 -12.94
N LEU A 69 -2.80 8.86 -11.67
CA LEU A 69 -2.21 8.18 -10.53
C LEU A 69 -3.15 7.09 -10.02
N ILE A 70 -2.72 5.85 -10.11
CA ILE A 70 -3.43 4.68 -9.59
C ILE A 70 -2.66 4.14 -8.40
N LEU A 71 -3.32 4.05 -7.24
CA LEU A 71 -2.71 3.54 -6.03
C LEU A 71 -3.19 2.12 -5.74
N ASP A 72 -2.23 1.21 -5.55
CA ASP A 72 -2.50 -0.11 -5.02
C ASP A 72 -2.48 -0.06 -3.50
N GLU A 73 -3.66 -0.01 -2.91
CA GLU A 73 -3.86 -0.05 -1.47
C GLU A 73 -4.48 -1.37 -1.00
N ILE A 74 -4.21 -2.45 -1.72
CA ILE A 74 -4.66 -3.80 -1.33
C ILE A 74 -4.12 -4.18 0.06
N GLN A 75 -2.87 -3.80 0.37
CA GLN A 75 -2.28 -4.06 1.69
C GLN A 75 -2.30 -2.85 2.61
N SER A 76 -2.05 -1.65 2.09
CA SER A 76 -1.89 -0.42 2.88
C SER A 76 -3.20 0.21 3.31
N GLY A 77 -4.29 -0.07 2.62
CA GLY A 77 -5.60 0.52 2.87
C GLY A 77 -6.38 -0.09 4.05
N LEU A 78 -7.59 0.39 4.20
CA LEU A 78 -8.58 -0.09 5.15
C LEU A 78 -8.09 -0.10 6.61
N GLY A 79 -7.47 1.01 7.03
CA GLY A 79 -7.08 1.25 8.41
C GLY A 79 -5.71 0.72 8.81
N ARG A 80 -5.02 -0.06 7.96
CA ARG A 80 -3.76 -0.72 8.29
C ARG A 80 -2.67 0.25 8.78
N THR A 81 -2.59 1.42 8.18
CA THR A 81 -1.55 2.43 8.47
C THR A 81 -1.99 3.48 9.51
N GLY A 82 -3.17 3.31 10.13
CA GLY A 82 -3.73 4.30 11.07
C GLY A 82 -4.46 5.47 10.40
N LYS A 83 -4.68 5.38 9.10
CA LYS A 83 -5.60 6.17 8.28
C LYS A 83 -6.50 5.22 7.51
N LEU A 84 -7.64 5.66 6.99
CA LEU A 84 -8.48 4.79 6.17
C LEU A 84 -7.71 4.29 4.96
N PHE A 85 -6.98 5.18 4.30
CA PHE A 85 -6.07 4.88 3.20
C PHE A 85 -4.69 5.51 3.44
N ALA A 86 -3.63 4.86 2.95
CA ALA A 86 -2.27 5.32 3.14
C ALA A 86 -2.00 6.67 2.47
N TYR A 87 -2.61 6.97 1.34
CA TYR A 87 -2.45 8.26 0.65
C TYR A 87 -2.91 9.46 1.49
N GLU A 88 -3.78 9.25 2.49
CA GLU A 88 -4.25 10.32 3.38
C GLU A 88 -3.15 10.87 4.29
N HIS A 89 -2.04 10.14 4.46
CA HIS A 89 -0.89 10.64 5.21
C HIS A 89 -0.26 11.86 4.54
N GLU A 90 -0.36 11.98 3.22
CA GLU A 90 0.20 13.09 2.45
C GLU A 90 -0.87 14.02 1.84
N ASN A 91 -2.15 13.84 2.26
CA ASN A 91 -3.27 14.68 1.82
C ASN A 91 -3.39 14.80 0.30
N ILE A 92 -3.07 13.76 -0.44
CA ILE A 92 -3.28 13.68 -1.88
C ILE A 92 -4.59 12.95 -2.20
N LYS A 93 -4.98 12.96 -3.49
CA LYS A 93 -6.08 12.15 -4.00
C LYS A 93 -5.64 11.44 -5.27
N PRO A 94 -5.72 10.10 -5.35
CA PRO A 94 -5.45 9.36 -6.57
C PRO A 94 -6.61 9.46 -7.55
N ASP A 95 -6.36 9.16 -8.82
CA ASP A 95 -7.38 9.02 -9.86
C ASP A 95 -8.01 7.62 -9.85
N GLY A 96 -7.24 6.62 -9.44
CA GLY A 96 -7.70 5.25 -9.26
C GLY A 96 -7.18 4.65 -7.95
N LEU A 97 -8.01 3.82 -7.31
CA LEU A 97 -7.69 3.16 -6.05
C LEU A 97 -8.04 1.68 -6.15
N ILE A 98 -7.06 0.82 -5.86
CA ILE A 98 -7.24 -0.64 -5.85
C ILE A 98 -7.32 -1.10 -4.40
N LEU A 99 -8.37 -1.84 -4.07
CA LEU A 99 -8.62 -2.41 -2.75
C LEU A 99 -8.77 -3.93 -2.82
N GLY A 100 -8.41 -4.61 -1.75
CA GLY A 100 -8.55 -6.06 -1.63
C GLY A 100 -8.26 -6.52 -0.20
N LYS A 101 -7.82 -7.75 -0.04
CA LYS A 101 -7.44 -8.36 1.26
C LYS A 101 -8.43 -8.06 2.40
N ALA A 102 -8.15 -7.05 3.24
CA ALA A 102 -9.02 -6.67 4.36
C ALA A 102 -10.45 -6.32 3.95
N LEU A 103 -10.68 -5.92 2.69
CA LEU A 103 -12.01 -5.67 2.14
C LEU A 103 -12.92 -6.91 2.26
N GLY A 104 -12.36 -8.11 2.18
CA GLY A 104 -13.08 -9.36 2.32
C GLY A 104 -13.37 -9.78 3.77
N GLY A 105 -13.00 -8.98 4.78
CA GLY A 105 -13.25 -9.26 6.19
C GLY A 105 -12.64 -10.58 6.69
N ALA A 106 -11.59 -11.08 6.04
CA ALA A 106 -10.98 -12.40 6.25
C ALA A 106 -11.95 -13.60 6.02
N ILE A 107 -13.10 -13.37 5.39
CA ILE A 107 -14.15 -14.38 5.16
C ILE A 107 -14.19 -14.80 3.70
N LEU A 108 -14.30 -13.84 2.76
CA LEU A 108 -14.33 -14.12 1.32
C LEU A 108 -13.39 -13.20 0.56
N PRO A 109 -12.67 -13.71 -0.46
CA PRO A 109 -11.86 -12.87 -1.33
C PRO A 109 -12.76 -11.94 -2.16
N ILE A 110 -12.47 -10.66 -2.08
CA ILE A 110 -13.07 -9.61 -2.91
C ILE A 110 -12.04 -8.52 -3.16
N SER A 111 -12.11 -7.90 -4.33
CA SER A 111 -11.35 -6.71 -4.67
C SER A 111 -12.24 -5.68 -5.34
N ALA A 112 -11.79 -4.45 -5.31
CA ALA A 112 -12.49 -3.36 -5.97
C ALA A 112 -11.48 -2.40 -6.61
N PHE A 113 -11.84 -1.84 -7.76
CA PHE A 113 -11.20 -0.70 -8.36
C PHE A 113 -12.17 0.49 -8.30
N LEU A 114 -11.73 1.57 -7.68
CA LEU A 114 -12.51 2.79 -7.51
C LEU A 114 -11.88 3.90 -8.34
N SER A 115 -12.71 4.64 -9.05
CA SER A 115 -12.27 5.79 -9.83
C SER A 115 -13.43 6.75 -10.10
N SER A 116 -13.15 7.86 -10.77
CA SER A 116 -14.19 8.79 -11.21
C SER A 116 -15.08 8.13 -12.28
N LYS A 117 -16.32 8.65 -12.40
CA LYS A 117 -17.26 8.20 -13.43
C LYS A 117 -16.66 8.37 -14.84
N GLU A 118 -15.91 9.43 -15.06
CA GLU A 118 -15.26 9.71 -16.33
C GLU A 118 -14.30 8.57 -16.74
N ILE A 119 -13.41 8.17 -15.84
CA ILE A 119 -12.47 7.08 -16.07
C ILE A 119 -13.22 5.75 -16.21
N MET A 120 -14.20 5.49 -15.34
CA MET A 120 -14.96 4.24 -15.37
C MET A 120 -15.81 4.08 -16.65
N ASN A 121 -16.21 5.16 -17.31
CA ASN A 121 -16.94 5.11 -18.57
C ASN A 121 -16.12 4.54 -19.75
N HIS A 122 -14.80 4.38 -19.60
CA HIS A 122 -13.99 3.67 -20.60
C HIS A 122 -14.18 2.14 -20.57
N PHE A 123 -14.79 1.60 -19.50
CA PHE A 123 -15.20 0.20 -19.47
C PHE A 123 -16.53 0.03 -20.21
N ASN A 124 -16.45 -0.59 -21.40
CA ASN A 124 -17.64 -0.91 -22.18
C ASN A 124 -18.17 -2.31 -21.84
N PRO A 125 -19.47 -2.58 -22.02
CA PRO A 125 -20.03 -3.92 -21.89
C PRO A 125 -19.19 -4.97 -22.64
N GLY A 126 -18.74 -6.01 -21.95
CA GLY A 126 -17.90 -7.07 -22.52
C GLY A 126 -16.40 -6.82 -22.52
N SER A 127 -15.93 -5.62 -22.18
CA SER A 127 -14.48 -5.32 -22.09
C SER A 127 -13.83 -5.90 -20.82
N HIS A 128 -14.61 -6.14 -19.79
CA HIS A 128 -14.18 -6.74 -18.53
C HIS A 128 -15.29 -7.64 -17.95
N GLY A 129 -14.90 -8.75 -17.33
CA GLY A 129 -15.85 -9.67 -16.71
C GLY A 129 -15.18 -10.59 -15.70
N SER A 130 -15.98 -11.04 -14.74
CA SER A 130 -15.57 -12.01 -13.73
C SER A 130 -16.79 -12.84 -13.32
N THR A 131 -16.64 -14.16 -13.29
CA THR A 131 -17.72 -15.06 -12.90
C THR A 131 -18.22 -14.80 -11.47
N PHE A 132 -17.31 -14.48 -10.56
CA PHE A 132 -17.62 -14.22 -9.14
C PHE A 132 -17.55 -12.75 -8.76
N GLY A 133 -17.16 -11.86 -9.66
CA GLY A 133 -17.04 -10.43 -9.40
C GLY A 133 -18.39 -9.82 -9.04
N GLY A 134 -18.42 -9.01 -7.97
CA GLY A 134 -19.64 -8.32 -7.53
C GLY A 134 -20.72 -9.25 -6.97
N ASN A 135 -20.40 -10.49 -6.56
CA ASN A 135 -21.41 -11.37 -5.99
C ASN A 135 -22.00 -10.79 -4.69
N PRO A 136 -23.30 -11.00 -4.43
CA PRO A 136 -24.01 -10.34 -3.32
C PRO A 136 -23.43 -10.68 -1.95
N LEU A 137 -22.98 -11.93 -1.74
CA LEU A 137 -22.44 -12.38 -0.46
C LEU A 137 -21.12 -11.63 -0.13
N ALA A 138 -20.15 -11.66 -1.03
CA ALA A 138 -18.87 -10.96 -0.83
C ALA A 138 -19.07 -9.45 -0.69
N SER A 139 -19.98 -8.86 -1.48
CA SER A 139 -20.32 -7.44 -1.39
C SER A 139 -20.93 -7.08 -0.02
N LYS A 140 -21.81 -7.91 0.52
CA LYS A 140 -22.39 -7.69 1.85
C LYS A 140 -21.35 -7.82 2.96
N ILE A 141 -20.43 -8.78 2.85
CA ILE A 141 -19.30 -8.92 3.77
C ILE A 141 -18.40 -7.70 3.72
N ALA A 142 -18.05 -7.22 2.53
CA ALA A 142 -17.21 -6.04 2.36
C ALA A 142 -17.82 -4.77 2.98
N ILE A 143 -19.13 -4.57 2.80
CA ILE A 143 -19.85 -3.47 3.45
C ILE A 143 -19.71 -3.58 4.97
N LYS A 144 -20.01 -4.76 5.56
CA LYS A 144 -19.91 -4.92 7.02
C LYS A 144 -18.47 -4.81 7.53
N ALA A 145 -17.47 -5.27 6.77
CA ALA A 145 -16.06 -5.10 7.11
C ALA A 145 -15.68 -3.62 7.18
N ILE A 146 -16.17 -2.80 6.25
CA ILE A 146 -15.95 -1.35 6.27
C ILE A 146 -16.69 -0.71 7.46
N ASP A 147 -17.94 -1.07 7.71
CA ASP A 147 -18.71 -0.54 8.83
C ASP A 147 -17.99 -0.78 10.17
N LEU A 148 -17.45 -1.98 10.37
CA LEU A 148 -16.71 -2.35 11.60
C LEU A 148 -15.45 -1.49 11.81
N LEU A 149 -14.77 -1.04 10.76
CA LEU A 149 -13.61 -0.15 10.90
C LEU A 149 -13.98 1.12 11.67
N PHE A 150 -15.20 1.64 11.45
CA PHE A 150 -15.70 2.87 12.09
C PHE A 150 -16.42 2.57 13.40
N GLU A 151 -17.31 1.57 13.43
CA GLU A 151 -18.09 1.18 14.62
C GLU A 151 -17.16 0.84 15.81
N GLU A 152 -16.08 0.09 15.55
CA GLU A 152 -15.13 -0.36 16.56
C GLU A 152 -13.87 0.52 16.66
N LYS A 153 -13.82 1.65 15.93
CA LYS A 153 -12.69 2.58 15.91
C LYS A 153 -11.34 1.90 15.62
N LEU A 154 -11.35 0.94 14.69
CA LEU A 154 -10.16 0.14 14.40
C LEU A 154 -9.05 0.95 13.75
N ILE A 155 -9.38 2.02 13.02
CA ILE A 155 -8.41 2.94 12.40
C ILE A 155 -7.62 3.67 13.48
N GLU A 156 -8.31 4.26 14.47
CA GLU A 156 -7.70 4.96 15.59
C GLU A 156 -6.88 4.00 16.47
N ASN A 157 -7.41 2.79 16.69
CA ASN A 157 -6.68 1.75 17.41
C ASN A 157 -5.40 1.35 16.67
N SER A 158 -5.46 1.14 15.34
CA SER A 158 -4.30 0.86 14.51
C SER A 158 -3.23 1.95 14.62
N LYS A 159 -3.64 3.23 14.62
CA LYS A 159 -2.72 4.35 14.85
C LYS A 159 -2.06 4.27 16.21
N LYS A 160 -2.86 4.23 17.29
CA LYS A 160 -2.38 4.24 18.68
C LYS A 160 -1.48 3.05 18.99
N MET A 161 -1.91 1.85 18.65
CA MET A 161 -1.16 0.64 18.92
C MET A 161 0.07 0.50 18.04
N GLY A 162 -0.02 1.01 16.80
CA GLY A 162 1.12 1.08 15.89
C GLY A 162 2.22 2.00 16.41
N GLU A 163 1.87 3.19 16.88
CA GLU A 163 2.83 4.13 17.51
C GLU A 163 3.48 3.51 18.75
N TYR A 164 2.70 2.87 19.61
CA TYR A 164 3.21 2.16 20.78
C TYR A 164 4.19 1.05 20.40
N PHE A 165 3.78 0.18 19.48
CA PHE A 165 4.58 -0.97 19.06
C PHE A 165 5.87 -0.55 18.35
N LEU A 166 5.77 0.41 17.41
CA LEU A 166 6.93 0.94 16.70
C LEU A 166 7.95 1.58 17.66
N THR A 167 7.46 2.36 18.64
CA THR A 167 8.32 2.98 19.65
C THR A 167 8.99 1.92 20.53
N SER A 168 8.23 0.92 20.98
CA SER A 168 8.77 -0.16 21.82
C SER A 168 9.84 -0.97 21.09
N LEU A 169 9.62 -1.30 19.82
CA LEU A 169 10.62 -2.02 19.01
C LEU A 169 11.89 -1.20 18.80
N ARG A 170 11.77 0.12 18.58
CA ARG A 170 12.93 1.03 18.42
C ARG A 170 13.74 1.23 19.69
N GLN A 171 13.17 0.95 20.85
CA GLN A 171 13.88 1.00 22.15
C GLN A 171 14.69 -0.27 22.44
N ILE A 172 14.51 -1.33 21.67
CA ILE A 172 15.30 -2.55 21.83
C ILE A 172 16.73 -2.28 21.37
N ASP A 173 17.65 -2.23 22.32
CA ASP A 173 19.10 -2.12 22.04
C ASP A 173 19.64 -3.51 21.66
N SER A 174 19.73 -3.75 20.35
CA SER A 174 20.21 -5.03 19.81
C SER A 174 20.99 -4.84 18.53
N LYS A 175 22.18 -5.43 18.47
CA LYS A 175 23.04 -5.41 17.28
C LYS A 175 22.48 -6.21 16.11
N ILE A 176 21.54 -7.12 16.34
CA ILE A 176 20.90 -7.89 15.27
C ILE A 176 19.81 -7.11 14.53
N ILE A 177 19.26 -6.06 15.14
CA ILE A 177 18.26 -5.21 14.50
C ILE A 177 18.99 -4.15 13.67
N LYS A 178 18.74 -4.13 12.37
CA LYS A 178 19.25 -3.12 11.45
C LYS A 178 18.34 -1.90 11.41
N GLU A 179 17.03 -2.13 11.30
CA GLU A 179 16.03 -1.07 11.13
C GLU A 179 14.65 -1.54 11.61
N VAL A 180 13.89 -0.63 12.21
CA VAL A 180 12.46 -0.81 12.50
C VAL A 180 11.68 0.32 11.82
N ARG A 181 10.76 -0.03 10.95
CA ARG A 181 9.98 0.88 10.10
C ARG A 181 8.51 0.50 10.02
N GLY A 182 7.66 1.43 9.66
CA GLY A 182 6.23 1.17 9.47
C GLY A 182 5.35 2.38 9.68
N LYS A 183 4.05 2.21 9.43
CA LYS A 183 2.98 3.16 9.77
C LYS A 183 1.77 2.38 10.30
N GLY A 184 1.17 2.85 11.41
CA GLY A 184 0.10 2.12 12.09
C GLY A 184 0.54 0.73 12.54
N LEU A 185 -0.34 -0.26 12.45
CA LEU A 185 -0.05 -1.67 12.74
C LEU A 185 0.55 -2.41 11.53
N TRP A 186 1.32 -1.72 10.71
CA TRP A 186 2.07 -2.31 9.62
C TRP A 186 3.55 -2.01 9.79
N ILE A 187 4.25 -2.94 10.43
CA ILE A 187 5.62 -2.74 10.93
C ILE A 187 6.51 -3.84 10.37
N GLY A 188 7.67 -3.44 9.88
CA GLY A 188 8.76 -4.32 9.45
C GLY A 188 9.98 -4.10 10.33
N MET A 189 10.64 -5.18 10.72
CA MET A 189 11.94 -5.18 11.37
C MET A 189 12.94 -5.86 10.47
N GLU A 190 13.99 -5.15 10.07
CA GLU A 190 15.08 -5.70 9.26
C GLU A 190 16.25 -6.10 10.15
N LEU A 191 16.79 -7.27 9.91
CA LEU A 191 17.90 -7.81 10.67
C LEU A 191 19.23 -7.64 9.91
N ASN A 192 20.32 -7.51 10.64
CA ASN A 192 21.67 -7.61 10.09
C ASN A 192 21.92 -9.04 9.55
N LYS A 193 22.28 -9.14 8.28
CA LYS A 193 22.40 -10.42 7.54
C LYS A 193 23.40 -11.40 8.12
N SER A 194 24.32 -10.97 8.99
CA SER A 194 25.43 -11.79 9.48
C SER A 194 25.07 -12.67 10.68
N ASP A 195 24.03 -12.34 11.44
CA ASP A 195 23.91 -12.87 12.79
C ASP A 195 22.72 -13.81 13.01
N VAL A 196 21.56 -13.52 12.42
CA VAL A 196 20.34 -14.34 12.58
C VAL A 196 19.51 -14.31 11.31
N ASN A 197 19.01 -15.47 10.92
CA ASN A 197 18.02 -15.58 9.86
C ASN A 197 16.64 -15.14 10.39
N ALA A 198 15.91 -14.32 9.64
CA ALA A 198 14.59 -13.81 10.05
C ALA A 198 13.58 -14.94 10.33
N LYS A 199 13.62 -16.02 9.55
CA LYS A 199 12.76 -17.21 9.75
C LYS A 199 13.05 -17.89 11.07
N ASP A 200 14.34 -18.04 11.42
CA ASP A 200 14.74 -18.69 12.66
C ASP A 200 14.36 -17.84 13.88
N LEU A 201 14.49 -16.51 13.79
CA LEU A 201 14.00 -15.60 14.80
C LEU A 201 12.47 -15.70 14.98
N CYS A 202 11.70 -15.77 13.89
CA CYS A 202 10.26 -15.96 13.97
C CYS A 202 9.88 -17.28 14.64
N LEU A 203 10.63 -18.36 14.39
CA LEU A 203 10.40 -19.66 15.05
C LEU A 203 10.72 -19.61 16.53
N LEU A 204 11.80 -18.92 16.93
CA LEU A 204 12.15 -18.72 18.33
C LEU A 204 11.06 -17.93 19.04
N LEU A 205 10.62 -16.80 18.47
CA LEU A 205 9.53 -15.97 19.04
C LEU A 205 8.22 -16.73 19.15
N LEU A 206 7.91 -17.59 18.16
CA LEU A 206 6.70 -18.44 18.20
C LEU A 206 6.74 -19.44 19.37
N ASN A 207 7.94 -19.94 19.73
CA ASN A 207 8.09 -20.86 20.87
C ASN A 207 7.98 -20.16 22.23
N GLU A 208 8.23 -18.86 22.27
CA GLU A 208 8.10 -18.06 23.50
C GLU A 208 6.64 -17.55 23.75
N GLY A 209 5.74 -17.63 22.74
CA GLY A 209 4.31 -17.30 22.84
C GLY A 209 3.85 -16.24 21.87
#